data_6b1127f60fc0b0ba5227cadb5ef74d5c
#
_entry.id   6b1127f60fc0b0ba5227cadb5ef74d5c
#
_cell.length_a   1.000
_cell.length_b   1.000
_cell.length_c   1.000
_cell.angle_alpha   90.00
_cell.angle_beta   90.00
_cell.angle_gamma   90.00
#
_symmetry.space_group_name_H-M   'P 1'
#
loop_
_entity.id
_entity.type
_entity.pdbx_description
1 polymer ?
#
loop_
_entity_poly.entity_id
_entity_poly.type
_entity_poly.pdbx_seq_one_letter_code
_entity_poly.pdbx_strand_id
1 'polypeptide(L)'
;MSSMKPRNALVFLIFALITAPFSAAAQTLSPTQQFAREIYKELVEINTVTPTGDTAKAAEAMAARLRAAGYVGSDVQVFNPAPRKGNLVARLHGTGARKPILLMAHLDVVEARREDWSVDPFKLLEKDGYFYGRGSGDDKFMAATFVANMIRYKQEGYKPDRDIILLLETDEEIGDMNAVGIQWMIKNHRDLIDAEFALNEGGRVGLRNGKALRNDLQTSEKRFVNYSFEVKNSGGHSSLPSKDNAIYHLAEGLARLSKYDFPVVLNETTRAWLERAAPLEDPQIGAAMNSVSSGRPDPAAVARLSAMPAYNAQLRTTCVATMLEAGHAFNALPQRARATVNCRVLPGEPVEEVQKTLVRVVDDDRVSVTPMWTHVYSKPSPLSPEVARALETVTAEFWPGIPVIPTMGTGATDGSFLRNAGIPTYGTSGLADDIDDTRSHGKDERVLIKSFNDGQEYLYRLVKVLSSSKQ
;
A
#
# COMPACT_ATOMS: atom_id res chain seq x y z
N MET A 1 65.80 65.02 -14.74
CA MET A 1 64.57 64.78 -15.57
C MET A 1 63.88 63.54 -15.00
N SER A 2 62.87 63.81 -14.17
CA SER A 2 62.15 62.73 -13.40
C SER A 2 60.85 62.45 -14.14
N SER A 3 60.57 61.18 -14.53
CA SER A 3 59.35 60.75 -15.17
C SER A 3 58.41 60.17 -14.11
N MET A 4 57.32 60.87 -13.86
CA MET A 4 56.19 60.38 -13.03
C MET A 4 55.34 59.43 -13.84
N LYS A 5 55.12 58.24 -13.30
CA LYS A 5 54.08 57.25 -13.80
C LYS A 5 52.74 57.55 -13.12
N PRO A 6 51.60 57.41 -13.83
CA PRO A 6 50.30 57.62 -13.22
C PRO A 6 49.86 56.40 -12.40
N ARG A 7 49.25 56.65 -11.21
CA ARG A 7 48.61 55.63 -10.36
C ARG A 7 47.18 55.42 -10.85
N ASN A 8 46.88 54.21 -11.28
CA ASN A 8 45.48 53.75 -11.52
C ASN A 8 44.77 53.56 -10.21
N ALA A 9 43.73 54.34 -9.96
CA ALA A 9 42.78 54.09 -8.87
C ALA A 9 41.73 53.04 -9.30
N LEU A 10 41.71 51.91 -8.63
CA LEU A 10 40.72 50.84 -8.82
C LEU A 10 39.50 51.18 -7.96
N VAL A 11 38.38 51.54 -8.60
CA VAL A 11 37.11 51.78 -7.92
C VAL A 11 36.41 50.43 -7.76
N PHE A 12 36.32 49.92 -6.51
CA PHE A 12 35.49 48.76 -6.17
C PHE A 12 34.03 49.21 -6.05
N LEU A 13 33.19 48.80 -7.01
CA LEU A 13 31.74 48.87 -6.87
C LEU A 13 31.28 47.69 -6.02
N ILE A 14 30.88 47.95 -4.78
CA ILE A 14 30.22 46.97 -3.92
C ILE A 14 28.74 46.87 -4.35
N PHE A 15 28.39 45.82 -5.06
CA PHE A 15 26.97 45.43 -5.28
C PHE A 15 26.44 44.83 -3.99
N ALA A 16 25.64 45.58 -3.24
CA ALA A 16 24.84 45.03 -2.13
C ALA A 16 23.68 44.23 -2.72
N LEU A 17 23.78 42.89 -2.70
CA LEU A 17 22.65 42.02 -2.95
C LEU A 17 21.66 42.19 -1.78
N ILE A 18 20.56 42.90 -2.01
CA ILE A 18 19.40 42.92 -1.12
C ILE A 18 18.67 41.58 -1.32
N THR A 19 18.94 40.60 -0.46
CA THR A 19 18.12 39.39 -0.34
C THR A 19 16.84 39.76 0.41
N ALA A 20 15.78 40.07 -0.33
CA ALA A 20 14.44 40.15 0.26
C ALA A 20 14.08 38.78 0.81
N PRO A 21 13.63 38.67 2.05
CA PRO A 21 13.12 37.39 2.54
C PRO A 21 11.83 37.04 1.75
N PHE A 22 11.86 35.96 1.00
CA PHE A 22 10.64 35.34 0.47
C PHE A 22 9.82 34.88 1.67
N SER A 23 8.92 35.71 2.18
CA SER A 23 7.84 35.28 3.05
C SER A 23 6.91 34.41 2.18
N ALA A 24 7.04 33.10 2.28
CA ALA A 24 6.02 32.21 1.77
C ALA A 24 4.73 32.54 2.54
N ALA A 25 3.82 33.28 1.91
CA ALA A 25 2.49 33.52 2.47
C ALA A 25 1.87 32.15 2.74
N ALA A 26 1.55 31.87 3.99
CA ALA A 26 0.82 30.64 4.36
C ALA A 26 -0.46 30.61 3.53
N GLN A 27 -0.58 29.62 2.65
CA GLN A 27 -1.74 29.47 1.78
C GLN A 27 -2.97 29.26 2.68
N THR A 28 -3.91 30.22 2.63
CA THR A 28 -5.13 30.13 3.44
C THR A 28 -5.92 28.89 3.00
N LEU A 29 -6.16 27.98 3.93
CA LEU A 29 -6.91 26.76 3.67
C LEU A 29 -8.36 27.09 3.29
N SER A 30 -8.91 26.36 2.34
CA SER A 30 -10.34 26.39 2.09
C SER A 30 -11.11 25.77 3.28
N PRO A 31 -12.38 26.14 3.48
CA PRO A 31 -13.21 25.52 4.54
C PRO A 31 -13.26 23.98 4.44
N THR A 32 -13.29 23.42 3.24
CA THR A 32 -13.28 21.97 2.99
C THR A 32 -11.95 21.32 3.40
N GLN A 33 -10.83 21.95 3.10
CA GLN A 33 -9.51 21.48 3.55
C GLN A 33 -9.36 21.53 5.07
N GLN A 34 -9.81 22.63 5.69
CA GLN A 34 -9.82 22.77 7.14
C GLN A 34 -10.63 21.64 7.80
N PHE A 35 -11.84 21.40 7.30
CA PHE A 35 -12.73 20.36 7.81
C PHE A 35 -12.14 18.95 7.63
N ALA A 36 -11.53 18.65 6.47
CA ALA A 36 -10.86 17.37 6.24
C ALA A 36 -9.70 17.15 7.22
N ARG A 37 -8.91 18.21 7.53
CA ARG A 37 -7.82 18.15 8.52
C ARG A 37 -8.33 17.87 9.93
N GLU A 38 -9.50 18.41 10.31
CA GLU A 38 -10.10 18.16 11.63
C GLU A 38 -10.51 16.69 11.77
N ILE A 39 -11.11 16.10 10.74
CA ILE A 39 -11.45 14.67 10.72
C ILE A 39 -10.18 13.83 10.77
N TYR A 40 -9.18 14.18 9.98
CA TYR A 40 -7.91 13.47 9.93
C TYR A 40 -7.18 13.50 11.29
N LYS A 41 -7.13 14.68 11.93
CA LYS A 41 -6.56 14.81 13.26
C LYS A 41 -7.28 13.92 14.28
N GLU A 42 -8.60 13.93 14.28
CA GLU A 42 -9.39 13.08 15.17
C GLU A 42 -9.08 11.60 14.96
N LEU A 43 -9.03 11.13 13.73
CA LEU A 43 -8.71 9.73 13.42
C LEU A 43 -7.29 9.35 13.84
N VAL A 44 -6.28 10.16 13.53
CA VAL A 44 -4.89 9.88 13.90
C VAL A 44 -4.73 9.81 15.42
N GLU A 45 -5.45 10.67 16.17
CA GLU A 45 -5.35 10.75 17.63
C GLU A 45 -6.19 9.68 18.38
N ILE A 46 -7.02 8.92 17.66
CA ILE A 46 -7.60 7.68 18.20
C ILE A 46 -6.61 6.54 17.96
N ASN A 47 -6.07 5.98 19.06
CA ASN A 47 -5.23 4.80 18.96
C ASN A 47 -6.06 3.58 18.50
N THR A 48 -5.72 3.04 17.35
CA THR A 48 -6.39 1.90 16.72
C THR A 48 -5.44 0.73 16.46
N VAL A 49 -4.31 0.67 17.15
CA VAL A 49 -3.34 -0.44 17.09
C VAL A 49 -3.98 -1.74 17.53
N THR A 50 -3.87 -2.77 16.76
CA THR A 50 -4.25 -4.13 17.21
C THR A 50 -3.09 -4.74 18.03
N PRO A 51 -3.34 -5.31 19.23
CA PRO A 51 -4.62 -5.58 19.90
C PRO A 51 -5.06 -4.51 20.94
N THR A 52 -4.31 -3.42 21.11
CA THR A 52 -4.48 -2.49 22.24
C THR A 52 -5.42 -1.31 21.97
N GLY A 53 -5.60 -0.95 20.71
CA GLY A 53 -6.41 0.18 20.27
C GLY A 53 -7.91 -0.13 20.17
N ASP A 54 -8.64 0.81 19.57
CA ASP A 54 -10.10 0.78 19.51
C ASP A 54 -10.61 1.34 18.17
N THR A 55 -10.83 0.45 17.20
CA THR A 55 -11.41 0.82 15.90
C THR A 55 -12.92 1.06 16.00
N ALA A 56 -13.62 0.47 17.00
CA ALA A 56 -15.02 0.77 17.23
C ALA A 56 -15.22 2.24 17.62
N LYS A 57 -14.33 2.78 18.46
CA LYS A 57 -14.33 4.21 18.78
C LYS A 57 -14.10 5.09 17.55
N ALA A 58 -13.18 4.70 16.66
CA ALA A 58 -12.91 5.43 15.41
C ALA A 58 -14.13 5.38 14.48
N ALA A 59 -14.75 4.20 14.30
CA ALA A 59 -15.95 4.02 13.48
C ALA A 59 -17.12 4.87 14.01
N GLU A 60 -17.38 4.87 15.31
CA GLU A 60 -18.46 5.68 15.93
C GLU A 60 -18.18 7.18 15.81
N ALA A 61 -16.94 7.64 15.96
CA ALA A 61 -16.59 9.05 15.77
C ALA A 61 -16.90 9.51 14.33
N MET A 62 -16.56 8.70 13.31
CA MET A 62 -16.87 9.00 11.92
C MET A 62 -18.36 8.91 11.62
N ALA A 63 -19.06 7.93 12.20
CA ALA A 63 -20.50 7.82 12.09
C ALA A 63 -21.22 9.05 12.69
N ALA A 64 -20.75 9.56 13.83
CA ALA A 64 -21.30 10.75 14.46
C ALA A 64 -21.18 11.99 13.53
N ARG A 65 -20.05 12.17 12.85
CA ARG A 65 -19.86 13.25 11.87
C ARG A 65 -20.79 13.12 10.67
N LEU A 66 -20.96 11.91 10.13
CA LEU A 66 -21.88 11.65 9.03
C LEU A 66 -23.34 11.92 9.44
N ARG A 67 -23.75 11.46 10.62
CA ARG A 67 -25.10 11.74 11.15
C ARG A 67 -25.32 13.24 11.35
N ALA A 68 -24.34 13.97 11.87
CA ALA A 68 -24.40 15.42 12.01
C ALA A 68 -24.53 16.16 10.66
N ALA A 69 -24.00 15.56 9.58
CA ALA A 69 -24.15 16.08 8.21
C ALA A 69 -25.48 15.69 7.53
N GLY A 70 -26.39 15.01 8.23
CA GLY A 70 -27.73 14.66 7.75
C GLY A 70 -27.86 13.29 7.09
N TYR A 71 -26.88 12.38 7.29
CA TYR A 71 -27.09 10.96 7.00
C TYR A 71 -27.97 10.36 8.12
N VAL A 72 -29.03 9.65 7.79
CA VAL A 72 -30.05 9.22 8.75
C VAL A 72 -30.39 7.73 8.64
N GLY A 73 -30.88 7.15 9.72
CA GLY A 73 -31.39 5.77 9.74
C GLY A 73 -30.36 4.75 9.25
N SER A 74 -30.75 3.93 8.29
CA SER A 74 -29.93 2.88 7.70
C SER A 74 -28.80 3.39 6.79
N ASP A 75 -28.75 4.69 6.51
CA ASP A 75 -27.67 5.27 5.69
C ASP A 75 -26.33 5.34 6.44
N VAL A 76 -26.33 5.16 7.77
CA VAL A 76 -25.10 5.10 8.59
C VAL A 76 -25.25 4.01 9.64
N GLN A 77 -24.50 2.94 9.50
CA GLN A 77 -24.53 1.79 10.36
C GLN A 77 -23.12 1.47 10.88
N VAL A 78 -22.99 1.20 12.18
CA VAL A 78 -21.75 0.71 12.79
C VAL A 78 -21.97 -0.70 13.29
N PHE A 79 -21.03 -1.58 12.98
CA PHE A 79 -21.04 -2.97 13.37
C PHE A 79 -19.83 -3.24 14.27
N ASN A 80 -20.10 -3.83 15.44
CA ASN A 80 -19.07 -4.16 16.43
C ASN A 80 -18.97 -5.69 16.59
N PRO A 81 -18.34 -6.40 15.63
CA PRO A 81 -18.29 -7.87 15.65
C PRO A 81 -17.47 -8.47 16.79
N ALA A 82 -16.59 -7.69 17.40
CA ALA A 82 -15.79 -8.06 18.56
C ALA A 82 -15.54 -6.83 19.45
N PRO A 83 -15.13 -6.99 20.73
CA PRO A 83 -14.79 -5.88 21.60
C PRO A 83 -13.71 -4.97 20.98
N ARG A 84 -13.97 -3.68 20.93
CA ARG A 84 -13.11 -2.63 20.36
C ARG A 84 -12.84 -2.77 18.84
N LYS A 85 -13.57 -3.62 18.14
CA LYS A 85 -13.49 -3.79 16.70
C LYS A 85 -14.76 -3.27 16.04
N GLY A 86 -14.63 -2.30 15.14
CA GLY A 86 -15.77 -1.63 14.53
C GLY A 86 -15.61 -1.41 13.05
N ASN A 87 -16.69 -1.69 12.31
CA ASN A 87 -16.83 -1.38 10.89
C ASN A 87 -17.95 -0.35 10.72
N LEU A 88 -17.74 0.65 9.88
CA LEU A 88 -18.74 1.67 9.53
C LEU A 88 -19.13 1.51 8.08
N VAL A 89 -20.43 1.39 7.81
CA VAL A 89 -21.00 1.53 6.45
C VAL A 89 -21.82 2.81 6.38
N ALA A 90 -21.56 3.62 5.35
CA ALA A 90 -22.41 4.76 5.04
C ALA A 90 -22.79 4.78 3.55
N ARG A 91 -23.99 5.30 3.21
CA ARG A 91 -24.51 5.32 1.85
C ARG A 91 -25.06 6.68 1.47
N LEU A 92 -24.58 7.22 0.35
CA LEU A 92 -25.20 8.34 -0.35
C LEU A 92 -26.00 7.77 -1.53
N HIS A 93 -27.31 7.93 -1.49
CA HIS A 93 -28.20 7.45 -2.55
C HIS A 93 -28.06 8.27 -3.83
N GLY A 94 -27.94 7.57 -4.94
CA GLY A 94 -28.00 8.11 -6.29
C GLY A 94 -29.35 7.87 -6.96
N THR A 95 -29.38 8.02 -8.28
CA THR A 95 -30.60 7.74 -9.07
C THR A 95 -30.86 6.25 -9.29
N GLY A 96 -29.86 5.39 -8.99
CA GLY A 96 -29.92 3.95 -9.23
C GLY A 96 -29.79 3.55 -10.71
N ALA A 97 -29.34 4.45 -11.57
CA ALA A 97 -29.14 4.16 -13.00
C ALA A 97 -28.00 3.15 -13.25
N ARG A 98 -27.07 3.07 -12.33
CA ARG A 98 -25.93 2.12 -12.36
C ARG A 98 -25.76 1.43 -10.99
N LYS A 99 -25.00 0.32 -10.96
CA LYS A 99 -24.64 -0.34 -9.71
C LYS A 99 -23.78 0.60 -8.83
N PRO A 100 -23.86 0.47 -7.50
CA PRO A 100 -23.06 1.28 -6.57
C PRO A 100 -21.56 1.21 -6.83
N ILE A 101 -20.83 2.20 -6.33
CA ILE A 101 -19.36 2.12 -6.11
C ILE A 101 -19.09 2.06 -4.61
N LEU A 102 -18.04 1.32 -4.22
CA LEU A 102 -17.59 1.18 -2.85
C LEU A 102 -16.29 1.98 -2.66
N LEU A 103 -16.27 2.83 -1.65
CA LEU A 103 -15.08 3.51 -1.15
C LEU A 103 -14.66 2.78 0.12
N MET A 104 -13.50 2.17 0.15
CA MET A 104 -13.01 1.38 1.28
C MET A 104 -11.71 1.95 1.83
N ALA A 105 -11.59 1.97 3.15
CA ALA A 105 -10.38 2.33 3.87
C ALA A 105 -10.36 1.61 5.23
N HIS A 106 -9.18 1.27 5.73
CA HIS A 106 -9.07 0.65 7.05
C HIS A 106 -8.79 1.66 8.16
N LEU A 107 -9.23 1.32 9.37
CA LEU A 107 -9.13 2.16 10.56
C LEU A 107 -7.98 1.75 11.48
N ASP A 108 -7.64 0.46 11.48
CA ASP A 108 -6.55 -0.06 12.31
C ASP A 108 -5.19 0.35 11.76
N VAL A 109 -4.18 0.22 12.59
CA VAL A 109 -2.80 0.56 12.26
C VAL A 109 -1.85 -0.43 12.93
N VAL A 110 -0.68 -0.65 12.35
CA VAL A 110 0.39 -1.43 12.96
C VAL A 110 0.91 -0.77 14.24
N GLU A 111 1.56 -1.57 15.10
CA GLU A 111 2.14 -1.08 16.36
C GLU A 111 3.10 0.09 16.15
N ALA A 112 3.04 1.06 17.05
CA ALA A 112 3.98 2.16 17.13
C ALA A 112 4.34 2.40 18.61
N ARG A 113 5.59 2.09 18.96
CA ARG A 113 6.11 2.28 20.31
C ARG A 113 6.65 3.70 20.45
N ARG A 114 6.22 4.41 21.48
CA ARG A 114 6.62 5.82 21.69
C ARG A 114 8.14 6.00 21.74
N GLU A 115 8.84 5.04 22.33
CA GLU A 115 10.32 5.04 22.44
C GLU A 115 11.06 4.93 21.11
N ASP A 116 10.43 4.34 20.09
CA ASP A 116 11.03 4.18 18.76
C ASP A 116 10.80 5.40 17.86
N TRP A 117 9.91 6.33 18.28
CA TRP A 117 9.51 7.49 17.48
C TRP A 117 10.13 8.78 18.01
N SER A 118 10.52 9.69 17.09
CA SER A 118 10.98 11.03 17.48
C SER A 118 9.84 11.97 17.91
N VAL A 119 8.59 11.65 17.52
CA VAL A 119 7.37 12.37 17.88
C VAL A 119 6.35 11.40 18.51
N ASP A 120 5.27 11.91 19.11
CA ASP A 120 4.18 11.05 19.60
C ASP A 120 3.41 10.48 18.41
N PRO A 121 3.39 9.13 18.20
CA PRO A 121 2.75 8.50 17.05
C PRO A 121 1.23 8.68 17.00
N PHE A 122 0.58 8.98 18.13
CA PHE A 122 -0.88 9.16 18.25
C PHE A 122 -1.27 10.62 18.52
N LYS A 123 -0.42 11.56 18.09
CA LYS A 123 -0.75 12.99 18.00
C LYS A 123 -0.37 13.50 16.63
N LEU A 124 -1.34 14.02 15.90
CA LEU A 124 -1.06 14.60 14.58
C LEU A 124 -0.20 15.85 14.76
N LEU A 125 1.06 15.75 14.35
CA LEU A 125 2.01 16.86 14.41
C LEU A 125 2.23 17.43 13.01
N GLU A 126 1.98 18.74 12.87
CA GLU A 126 2.36 19.50 11.66
C GLU A 126 3.77 20.08 11.86
N LYS A 127 4.73 19.61 11.05
CA LYS A 127 6.13 20.05 11.12
C LYS A 127 6.82 19.91 9.76
N ASP A 128 7.64 20.88 9.39
CA ASP A 128 8.49 20.87 8.18
C ASP A 128 7.73 20.52 6.89
N GLY A 129 6.47 20.96 6.77
CA GLY A 129 5.62 20.71 5.61
C GLY A 129 4.97 19.31 5.58
N TYR A 130 5.06 18.55 6.68
CA TYR A 130 4.48 17.22 6.81
C TYR A 130 3.52 17.13 8.00
N PHE A 131 2.55 16.23 7.88
CA PHE A 131 1.80 15.65 8.99
C PHE A 131 2.49 14.37 9.44
N TYR A 132 2.86 14.28 10.72
CA TYR A 132 3.44 13.08 11.34
C TYR A 132 2.39 12.39 12.21
N GLY A 133 2.34 11.08 12.16
CA GLY A 133 1.48 10.23 12.99
C GLY A 133 1.38 8.81 12.45
N ARG A 134 1.15 7.81 13.29
CA ARG A 134 0.90 6.44 12.86
C ARG A 134 -0.46 6.38 12.15
N GLY A 135 -0.48 5.73 10.97
CA GLY A 135 -1.65 5.69 10.10
C GLY A 135 -1.83 6.99 9.30
N SER A 136 -0.87 7.93 9.34
CA SER A 136 -1.00 9.17 8.57
C SER A 136 -1.09 8.92 7.07
N GLY A 137 -0.36 7.95 6.53
CA GLY A 137 -0.44 7.54 5.13
C GLY A 137 -1.13 6.20 4.90
N ASP A 138 -1.29 5.39 5.97
CA ASP A 138 -1.71 4.00 5.94
C ASP A 138 -2.63 3.68 7.12
N ASP A 139 -4.00 3.82 7.03
CA ASP A 139 -4.77 4.36 5.89
C ASP A 139 -5.75 5.47 6.34
N LYS A 140 -5.48 6.11 7.49
CA LYS A 140 -6.36 7.16 8.06
C LYS A 140 -6.50 8.39 7.16
N PHE A 141 -5.55 8.59 6.23
CA PHE A 141 -5.71 9.62 5.21
C PHE A 141 -6.93 9.35 4.34
N MET A 142 -7.04 8.14 3.76
CA MET A 142 -8.19 7.82 2.89
C MET A 142 -9.48 7.76 3.69
N ALA A 143 -9.45 7.18 4.90
CA ALA A 143 -10.60 7.16 5.79
C ALA A 143 -11.14 8.57 6.07
N ALA A 144 -10.27 9.51 6.46
CA ALA A 144 -10.64 10.90 6.72
C ALA A 144 -11.15 11.61 5.46
N THR A 145 -10.46 11.39 4.35
CA THR A 145 -10.79 12.00 3.05
C THR A 145 -12.15 11.53 2.56
N PHE A 146 -12.42 10.24 2.62
CA PHE A 146 -13.72 9.70 2.21
C PHE A 146 -14.86 10.20 3.09
N VAL A 147 -14.68 10.27 4.42
CA VAL A 147 -15.69 10.85 5.32
C VAL A 147 -15.94 12.31 4.99
N ALA A 148 -14.88 13.12 4.83
CA ALA A 148 -15.00 14.54 4.48
C ALA A 148 -15.73 14.73 3.14
N ASN A 149 -15.40 13.93 2.13
CA ASN A 149 -16.00 13.99 0.80
C ASN A 149 -17.48 13.53 0.81
N MET A 150 -17.82 12.47 1.54
CA MET A 150 -19.21 12.05 1.74
C MET A 150 -20.03 13.17 2.37
N ILE A 151 -19.52 13.83 3.40
CA ILE A 151 -20.18 14.98 4.04
C ILE A 151 -20.36 16.12 3.04
N ARG A 152 -19.31 16.44 2.27
CA ARG A 152 -19.34 17.48 1.24
C ARG A 152 -20.37 17.20 0.16
N TYR A 153 -20.45 15.95 -0.37
CA TYR A 153 -21.48 15.57 -1.35
C TYR A 153 -22.90 15.80 -0.81
N LYS A 154 -23.14 15.42 0.45
CA LYS A 154 -24.45 15.62 1.10
C LYS A 154 -24.79 17.11 1.23
N GLN A 155 -23.84 17.92 1.68
CA GLN A 155 -24.04 19.39 1.86
C GLN A 155 -24.24 20.12 0.54
N GLU A 156 -23.56 19.69 -0.53
CA GLU A 156 -23.73 20.23 -1.88
C GLU A 156 -25.03 19.78 -2.54
N GLY A 157 -25.78 18.84 -1.95
CA GLY A 157 -26.95 18.23 -2.57
C GLY A 157 -26.61 17.43 -3.82
N TYR A 158 -25.40 16.87 -3.91
CA TYR A 158 -24.95 16.09 -5.04
C TYR A 158 -25.84 14.86 -5.27
N LYS A 159 -26.27 14.68 -6.51
CA LYS A 159 -27.10 13.54 -6.93
C LYS A 159 -26.32 12.69 -7.94
N PRO A 160 -25.63 11.65 -7.48
CA PRO A 160 -24.91 10.74 -8.36
C PRO A 160 -25.88 9.85 -9.17
N ASP A 161 -25.40 9.27 -10.27
CA ASP A 161 -26.17 8.30 -11.07
C ASP A 161 -26.19 6.89 -10.47
N ARG A 162 -25.36 6.64 -9.45
CA ARG A 162 -25.23 5.41 -8.67
C ARG A 162 -25.07 5.73 -7.19
N ASP A 163 -25.39 4.79 -6.33
CA ASP A 163 -25.09 4.94 -4.91
C ASP A 163 -23.57 4.97 -4.69
N ILE A 164 -23.14 5.80 -3.75
CA ILE A 164 -21.78 5.81 -3.22
C ILE A 164 -21.82 5.20 -1.83
N ILE A 165 -21.14 4.07 -1.66
CA ILE A 165 -21.02 3.36 -0.40
C ILE A 165 -19.65 3.65 0.18
N LEU A 166 -19.59 4.02 1.46
CA LEU A 166 -18.37 4.10 2.25
C LEU A 166 -18.31 2.89 3.19
N LEU A 167 -17.21 2.18 3.20
CA LEU A 167 -16.84 1.20 4.22
C LEU A 167 -15.55 1.63 4.89
N LEU A 168 -15.61 1.91 6.18
CA LEU A 168 -14.41 1.98 7.02
C LEU A 168 -14.37 0.69 7.85
N GLU A 169 -13.28 -0.05 7.75
CA GLU A 169 -13.20 -1.38 8.34
C GLU A 169 -12.00 -1.55 9.29
N THR A 170 -11.97 -2.65 10.01
CA THR A 170 -10.94 -3.01 11.00
C THR A 170 -10.18 -4.26 10.56
N ASP A 171 -8.99 -4.46 11.14
CA ASP A 171 -8.21 -5.69 11.03
C ASP A 171 -7.54 -5.96 9.67
N GLU A 172 -7.33 -4.95 8.83
CA GLU A 172 -6.51 -5.08 7.62
C GLU A 172 -5.08 -5.50 7.98
N GLU A 173 -4.49 -4.85 8.96
CA GLU A 173 -3.07 -4.94 9.32
C GLU A 173 -2.68 -6.21 10.08
N ILE A 174 -3.63 -7.04 10.49
CA ILE A 174 -3.30 -8.24 11.26
C ILE A 174 -3.08 -9.49 10.40
N GLY A 175 -3.56 -9.50 9.15
CA GLY A 175 -3.40 -10.63 8.24
C GLY A 175 -3.94 -11.96 8.79
N ASP A 176 -4.90 -11.93 9.73
CA ASP A 176 -5.44 -13.11 10.40
C ASP A 176 -6.72 -13.59 9.70
N MET A 177 -6.90 -14.89 9.66
CA MET A 177 -8.14 -15.54 9.21
C MET A 177 -9.35 -15.22 10.09
N ASN A 178 -9.12 -14.77 11.32
CA ASN A 178 -10.16 -14.33 12.26
C ASN A 178 -10.42 -12.83 12.21
N ALA A 179 -9.84 -12.12 11.24
CA ALA A 179 -10.10 -10.69 11.02
C ALA A 179 -11.60 -10.44 10.87
N VAL A 180 -12.08 -9.43 11.56
CA VAL A 180 -13.52 -9.09 11.62
C VAL A 180 -13.86 -7.83 10.81
N GLY A 181 -12.97 -7.39 9.93
CA GLY A 181 -13.16 -6.33 8.96
C GLY A 181 -13.90 -6.80 7.71
N ILE A 182 -13.27 -6.66 6.53
CA ILE A 182 -13.89 -6.92 5.22
C ILE A 182 -14.41 -8.36 5.08
N GLN A 183 -13.68 -9.36 5.60
CA GLN A 183 -14.12 -10.76 5.52
C GLN A 183 -15.45 -10.98 6.25
N TRP A 184 -15.57 -10.40 7.45
CA TRP A 184 -16.80 -10.44 8.23
C TRP A 184 -17.93 -9.70 7.54
N MET A 185 -17.66 -8.54 6.94
CA MET A 185 -18.63 -7.75 6.17
C MET A 185 -19.14 -8.53 4.95
N ILE A 186 -18.25 -9.17 4.18
CA ILE A 186 -18.62 -10.01 3.04
C ILE A 186 -19.52 -11.17 3.47
N LYS A 187 -19.20 -11.79 4.60
CA LYS A 187 -19.94 -12.95 5.11
C LYS A 187 -21.32 -12.60 5.66
N ASN A 188 -21.45 -11.48 6.35
CA ASN A 188 -22.65 -11.17 7.16
C ASN A 188 -23.48 -10.01 6.60
N HIS A 189 -22.90 -9.11 5.81
CA HIS A 189 -23.54 -7.87 5.33
C HIS A 189 -23.14 -7.55 3.89
N ARG A 190 -23.05 -8.59 3.05
CA ARG A 190 -22.68 -8.45 1.64
C ARG A 190 -23.58 -7.46 0.89
N ASP A 191 -24.87 -7.47 1.18
CA ASP A 191 -25.88 -6.60 0.59
C ASP A 191 -25.63 -5.11 0.84
N LEU A 192 -24.99 -4.76 1.95
CA LEU A 192 -24.65 -3.37 2.29
C LEU A 192 -23.46 -2.83 1.51
N ILE A 193 -22.56 -3.73 1.05
CA ILE A 193 -21.29 -3.36 0.40
C ILE A 193 -21.21 -3.86 -1.05
N ASP A 194 -22.30 -4.44 -1.60
CA ASP A 194 -22.30 -4.88 -2.99
C ASP A 194 -22.18 -3.70 -3.96
N ALA A 195 -21.18 -3.77 -4.84
CA ALA A 195 -20.82 -2.70 -5.74
C ALA A 195 -20.37 -3.21 -7.11
N GLU A 196 -20.36 -2.34 -8.11
CA GLU A 196 -19.79 -2.63 -9.42
C GLU A 196 -18.27 -2.78 -9.34
N PHE A 197 -17.64 -1.91 -8.56
CA PHE A 197 -16.24 -1.96 -8.19
C PHE A 197 -15.98 -1.16 -6.91
N ALA A 198 -14.79 -1.35 -6.33
CA ALA A 198 -14.32 -0.61 -5.16
C ALA A 198 -13.09 0.24 -5.49
N LEU A 199 -12.98 1.40 -4.84
CA LEU A 199 -11.75 2.16 -4.66
C LEU A 199 -11.19 1.85 -3.28
N ASN A 200 -9.90 1.53 -3.21
CA ASN A 200 -9.19 1.17 -2.00
C ASN A 200 -7.80 1.83 -1.98
N GLU A 201 -7.06 1.63 -0.91
CA GLU A 201 -5.65 1.97 -0.82
C GLU A 201 -4.79 1.28 -1.90
N GLY A 202 -3.51 1.66 -1.99
CA GLY A 202 -2.49 1.01 -2.81
C GLY A 202 -1.82 1.94 -3.81
N GLY A 203 -2.52 2.40 -4.87
CA GLY A 203 -1.93 3.28 -5.87
C GLY A 203 -1.67 4.70 -5.33
N ARG A 204 -0.50 5.26 -5.67
CA ARG A 204 -0.05 6.60 -5.24
C ARG A 204 0.58 7.36 -6.39
N VAL A 205 0.67 8.67 -6.26
CA VAL A 205 1.45 9.51 -7.18
C VAL A 205 2.91 9.48 -6.75
N GLY A 206 3.78 8.92 -7.58
CA GLY A 206 5.22 8.88 -7.30
C GLY A 206 5.86 10.24 -7.54
N LEU A 207 6.54 10.78 -6.53
CA LEU A 207 7.37 11.99 -6.64
C LEU A 207 8.84 11.58 -6.72
N ARG A 208 9.62 12.35 -7.51
CA ARG A 208 11.10 12.34 -7.45
C ARG A 208 11.59 13.77 -7.44
N ASN A 209 12.36 14.14 -6.44
CA ASN A 209 12.80 15.52 -6.24
C ASN A 209 11.63 16.54 -6.24
N GLY A 210 10.51 16.17 -5.61
CA GLY A 210 9.30 16.98 -5.50
C GLY A 210 8.47 17.13 -6.78
N LYS A 211 8.83 16.44 -7.87
CA LYS A 211 8.08 16.44 -9.14
C LYS A 211 7.32 15.13 -9.32
N ALA A 212 6.05 15.21 -9.69
CA ALA A 212 5.24 14.06 -10.01
C ALA A 212 5.77 13.36 -11.29
N LEU A 213 5.90 12.04 -11.22
CA LEU A 213 6.38 11.19 -12.30
C LEU A 213 5.27 10.38 -12.96
N ARG A 214 4.41 9.81 -12.15
CA ARG A 214 3.31 8.94 -12.57
C ARG A 214 2.25 8.87 -11.46
N ASN A 215 1.04 8.47 -11.82
CA ASN A 215 0.01 8.07 -10.87
C ASN A 215 -0.23 6.56 -11.02
N ASP A 216 0.00 5.82 -9.96
CA ASP A 216 -0.14 4.35 -9.97
C ASP A 216 -1.60 3.97 -9.72
N LEU A 217 -2.15 3.08 -10.55
CA LEU A 217 -3.45 2.43 -10.39
C LEU A 217 -3.22 0.96 -10.03
N GLN A 218 -3.37 0.61 -8.76
CA GLN A 218 -3.21 -0.78 -8.35
C GLN A 218 -4.41 -1.62 -8.77
N THR A 219 -4.20 -2.59 -9.62
CA THR A 219 -5.25 -3.50 -10.13
C THR A 219 -5.06 -4.95 -9.65
N SER A 220 -3.91 -5.23 -9.07
CA SER A 220 -3.59 -6.54 -8.51
C SER A 220 -2.56 -6.41 -7.40
N GLU A 221 -2.35 -7.51 -6.67
CA GLU A 221 -1.35 -7.58 -5.62
C GLU A 221 -0.86 -9.00 -5.43
N LYS A 222 0.35 -9.15 -4.90
CA LYS A 222 0.89 -10.44 -4.52
C LYS A 222 0.22 -10.95 -3.24
N ARG A 223 0.21 -12.28 -3.11
CA ARG A 223 -0.23 -12.94 -1.89
C ARG A 223 0.94 -13.21 -0.97
N PHE A 224 0.72 -12.99 0.28
CA PHE A 224 1.60 -13.35 1.37
C PHE A 224 1.35 -14.81 1.77
N VAL A 225 2.38 -15.65 1.72
CA VAL A 225 2.33 -17.06 2.13
C VAL A 225 3.57 -17.40 2.94
N ASN A 226 3.38 -17.90 4.17
CA ASN A 226 4.48 -18.44 4.96
C ASN A 226 4.53 -19.95 4.86
N TYR A 227 5.72 -20.49 4.61
CA TYR A 227 6.00 -21.91 4.68
C TYR A 227 6.93 -22.21 5.86
N SER A 228 6.63 -23.28 6.58
CA SER A 228 7.53 -23.88 7.56
C SER A 228 8.41 -24.90 6.86
N PHE A 229 9.73 -24.69 6.91
CA PHE A 229 10.73 -25.68 6.54
C PHE A 229 11.23 -26.33 7.84
N GLU A 230 10.95 -27.62 8.04
CA GLU A 230 11.28 -28.28 9.30
C GLU A 230 11.99 -29.61 9.05
N VAL A 231 13.06 -29.83 9.81
CA VAL A 231 13.79 -31.10 9.90
C VAL A 231 13.68 -31.61 11.32
N LYS A 232 13.35 -32.89 11.46
CA LYS A 232 13.40 -33.63 12.75
C LYS A 232 14.47 -34.68 12.69
N ASN A 233 15.20 -34.84 13.82
CA ASN A 233 16.27 -35.79 13.95
C ASN A 233 16.26 -36.41 15.36
N SER A 234 16.90 -37.54 15.55
CA SER A 234 17.00 -38.21 16.85
C SER A 234 17.85 -37.43 17.86
N GLY A 235 18.71 -36.53 17.39
CA GLY A 235 19.71 -35.86 18.24
C GLY A 235 20.85 -36.77 18.66
N GLY A 236 21.56 -36.43 19.72
CA GLY A 236 22.65 -37.20 20.28
C GLY A 236 23.68 -36.35 21.01
N HIS A 237 24.72 -36.97 21.52
CA HIS A 237 25.81 -36.25 22.19
C HIS A 237 26.81 -35.69 21.16
N SER A 238 27.17 -34.42 21.28
CA SER A 238 27.98 -33.71 20.27
C SER A 238 29.41 -34.27 20.12
N SER A 239 29.92 -35.02 21.11
CA SER A 239 31.19 -35.73 20.99
C SER A 239 31.18 -36.89 19.99
N LEU A 240 30.00 -37.32 19.54
CA LEU A 240 29.79 -38.33 18.51
C LEU A 240 29.13 -37.66 17.29
N PRO A 241 29.89 -36.87 16.50
CA PRO A 241 29.32 -36.07 15.44
C PRO A 241 28.70 -36.91 14.30
N SER A 242 27.50 -36.59 13.86
CA SER A 242 26.81 -37.18 12.72
C SER A 242 26.69 -36.18 11.56
N LYS A 243 26.82 -36.68 10.32
CA LYS A 243 26.52 -35.93 9.13
C LYS A 243 24.98 -35.78 8.92
N ASP A 244 24.22 -36.75 9.41
CA ASP A 244 22.74 -36.64 9.52
C ASP A 244 22.43 -35.71 10.70
N ASN A 245 22.28 -34.42 10.41
CA ASN A 245 22.11 -33.37 11.38
C ASN A 245 21.03 -32.39 10.91
N ALA A 246 20.02 -32.14 11.74
CA ALA A 246 18.88 -31.31 11.38
C ALA A 246 19.29 -29.89 10.93
N ILE A 247 20.32 -29.31 11.52
CA ILE A 247 20.83 -27.99 11.10
C ILE A 247 21.45 -28.08 9.70
N TYR A 248 22.22 -29.11 9.39
CA TYR A 248 22.89 -29.23 8.10
C TYR A 248 21.88 -29.42 6.96
N HIS A 249 20.92 -30.32 7.12
CA HIS A 249 19.84 -30.51 6.14
C HIS A 249 19.08 -29.23 5.84
N LEU A 250 18.65 -28.51 6.91
CA LEU A 250 17.94 -27.24 6.75
C LEU A 250 18.79 -26.16 6.08
N ALA A 251 20.05 -26.00 6.54
CA ALA A 251 20.97 -25.00 6.01
C ALA A 251 21.26 -25.20 4.51
N GLU A 252 21.47 -26.45 4.07
CA GLU A 252 21.69 -26.79 2.67
C GLU A 252 20.42 -26.53 1.82
N GLY A 253 19.24 -26.87 2.32
CA GLY A 253 17.96 -26.53 1.68
C GLY A 253 17.78 -25.01 1.51
N LEU A 254 18.06 -24.22 2.55
CA LEU A 254 18.01 -22.77 2.50
C LEU A 254 19.07 -22.18 1.56
N ALA A 255 20.27 -22.76 1.51
CA ALA A 255 21.32 -22.34 0.58
C ALA A 255 20.96 -22.63 -0.88
N ARG A 256 20.20 -23.68 -1.17
CA ARG A 256 19.63 -23.92 -2.50
C ARG A 256 18.52 -22.92 -2.83
N LEU A 257 17.61 -22.66 -1.89
CA LEU A 257 16.55 -21.66 -2.06
C LEU A 257 17.12 -20.27 -2.34
N SER A 258 18.18 -19.86 -1.64
CA SER A 258 18.77 -18.52 -1.82
C SER A 258 19.35 -18.26 -3.23
N LYS A 259 19.53 -19.30 -4.03
CA LYS A 259 20.06 -19.26 -5.39
C LYS A 259 18.97 -19.49 -6.46
N TYR A 260 17.74 -19.78 -6.02
CA TYR A 260 16.66 -20.11 -6.93
C TYR A 260 15.80 -18.89 -7.23
N ASP A 261 15.62 -18.61 -8.50
CA ASP A 261 14.65 -17.64 -9.00
C ASP A 261 13.46 -18.36 -9.63
N PHE A 262 12.25 -18.04 -9.19
CA PHE A 262 11.05 -18.49 -9.87
C PHE A 262 11.02 -17.97 -11.32
N PRO A 263 10.34 -18.65 -12.24
CA PRO A 263 10.20 -18.17 -13.61
C PRO A 263 9.58 -16.78 -13.70
N VAL A 264 9.94 -16.01 -14.72
CA VAL A 264 9.25 -14.75 -15.06
C VAL A 264 7.86 -15.09 -15.58
N VAL A 265 6.83 -14.54 -14.95
CA VAL A 265 5.43 -14.67 -15.35
C VAL A 265 4.79 -13.29 -15.32
N LEU A 266 4.35 -12.81 -16.48
CA LEU A 266 3.67 -11.53 -16.61
C LEU A 266 2.17 -11.74 -16.78
N ASN A 267 1.39 -11.05 -15.96
CA ASN A 267 -0.04 -10.85 -16.16
C ASN A 267 -0.29 -9.55 -16.96
N GLU A 268 -1.56 -9.24 -17.22
CA GLU A 268 -1.96 -8.02 -17.93
C GLU A 268 -1.42 -6.75 -17.25
N THR A 269 -1.56 -6.67 -15.92
CA THR A 269 -1.10 -5.52 -15.11
C THR A 269 0.41 -5.33 -15.22
N THR A 270 1.20 -6.37 -14.97
CA THR A 270 2.67 -6.26 -14.96
C THR A 270 3.24 -6.00 -16.35
N ARG A 271 2.60 -6.51 -17.40
CA ARG A 271 2.95 -6.17 -18.78
C ARG A 271 2.69 -4.68 -19.07
N ALA A 272 1.48 -4.20 -18.77
CA ALA A 272 1.13 -2.79 -18.97
C ALA A 272 2.01 -1.86 -18.13
N TRP A 273 2.38 -2.28 -16.91
CA TRP A 273 3.33 -1.55 -16.07
C TRP A 273 4.70 -1.42 -16.73
N LEU A 274 5.29 -2.53 -17.22
CA LEU A 274 6.58 -2.52 -17.92
C LEU A 274 6.55 -1.58 -19.12
N GLU A 275 5.51 -1.66 -19.95
CA GLU A 275 5.37 -0.86 -21.16
C GLU A 275 5.22 0.64 -20.88
N ARG A 276 4.37 0.99 -19.90
CA ARG A 276 4.04 2.39 -19.60
C ARG A 276 5.08 3.08 -18.74
N ALA A 277 5.79 2.35 -17.86
CA ALA A 277 6.83 2.90 -17.00
C ALA A 277 8.19 2.99 -17.70
N ALA A 278 8.48 2.18 -18.72
CA ALA A 278 9.75 2.16 -19.43
C ALA A 278 10.25 3.55 -19.88
N PRO A 279 9.41 4.46 -20.43
CA PRO A 279 9.85 5.80 -20.83
C PRO A 279 10.26 6.71 -19.65
N LEU A 280 9.90 6.36 -18.42
CA LEU A 280 10.17 7.15 -17.22
C LEU A 280 11.46 6.75 -16.51
N GLU A 281 12.06 5.63 -16.94
CA GLU A 281 13.23 5.04 -16.31
C GLU A 281 14.53 5.39 -17.08
N ASP A 282 15.67 5.07 -16.48
CA ASP A 282 16.95 5.13 -17.18
C ASP A 282 16.87 4.37 -18.53
N PRO A 283 17.46 4.86 -19.62
CA PRO A 283 17.35 4.25 -20.95
C PRO A 283 17.68 2.76 -21.00
N GLN A 284 18.65 2.29 -20.19
CA GLN A 284 19.01 0.87 -20.16
C GLN A 284 17.97 0.03 -19.43
N ILE A 285 17.36 0.59 -18.38
CA ILE A 285 16.27 -0.06 -17.64
C ILE A 285 15.02 -0.07 -18.50
N GLY A 286 14.66 1.06 -19.12
CA GLY A 286 13.52 1.16 -20.03
C GLY A 286 13.61 0.19 -21.20
N ALA A 287 14.79 0.04 -21.81
CA ALA A 287 15.03 -0.95 -22.86
C ALA A 287 14.85 -2.39 -22.36
N ALA A 288 15.32 -2.70 -21.14
CA ALA A 288 15.12 -4.00 -20.53
C ALA A 288 13.64 -4.27 -20.23
N MET A 289 12.89 -3.26 -19.72
CA MET A 289 11.45 -3.37 -19.50
C MET A 289 10.68 -3.67 -20.78
N ASN A 290 10.98 -2.96 -21.87
CA ASN A 290 10.37 -3.20 -23.18
C ASN A 290 10.70 -4.60 -23.73
N SER A 291 11.94 -5.08 -23.54
CA SER A 291 12.32 -6.45 -23.91
C SER A 291 11.50 -7.49 -23.15
N VAL A 292 11.36 -7.33 -21.82
CA VAL A 292 10.64 -8.29 -20.99
C VAL A 292 9.13 -8.27 -21.30
N SER A 293 8.53 -7.11 -21.56
CA SER A 293 7.09 -7.00 -21.87
C SER A 293 6.75 -7.60 -23.25
N SER A 294 7.71 -7.72 -24.18
CA SER A 294 7.48 -8.23 -25.54
C SER A 294 7.03 -9.70 -25.62
N GLY A 295 7.16 -10.46 -24.52
CA GLY A 295 6.84 -11.89 -24.46
C GLY A 295 7.96 -12.82 -24.99
N ARG A 296 9.07 -12.24 -25.47
CA ARG A 296 10.31 -12.95 -25.85
C ARG A 296 11.51 -12.21 -25.24
N PRO A 297 11.64 -12.26 -23.90
CA PRO A 297 12.65 -11.45 -23.23
C PRO A 297 14.07 -11.89 -23.56
N ASP A 298 14.94 -10.94 -23.81
CA ASP A 298 16.39 -11.16 -23.82
C ASP A 298 16.83 -11.59 -22.39
N PRO A 299 17.59 -12.70 -22.25
CA PRO A 299 18.10 -13.12 -20.95
C PRO A 299 18.90 -12.05 -20.21
N ALA A 300 19.65 -11.19 -20.91
CA ALA A 300 20.38 -10.08 -20.30
C ALA A 300 19.44 -9.00 -19.74
N ALA A 301 18.30 -8.74 -20.41
CA ALA A 301 17.28 -7.84 -19.92
C ALA A 301 16.61 -8.38 -18.65
N VAL A 302 16.28 -9.69 -18.63
CA VAL A 302 15.75 -10.36 -17.44
C VAL A 302 16.74 -10.27 -16.30
N ALA A 303 18.02 -10.60 -16.52
CA ALA A 303 19.07 -10.53 -15.50
C ALA A 303 19.23 -9.12 -14.93
N ARG A 304 19.20 -8.10 -15.81
CA ARG A 304 19.30 -6.69 -15.40
C ARG A 304 18.16 -6.28 -14.44
N LEU A 305 16.91 -6.58 -14.81
CA LEU A 305 15.76 -6.25 -13.95
C LEU A 305 15.74 -7.11 -12.68
N SER A 306 16.13 -8.38 -12.76
CA SER A 306 16.17 -9.28 -11.60
C SER A 306 17.22 -8.89 -10.57
N ALA A 307 18.29 -8.19 -10.96
CA ALA A 307 19.30 -7.67 -10.04
C ALA A 307 18.78 -6.54 -9.14
N MET A 308 17.62 -5.97 -9.46
CA MET A 308 17.00 -4.87 -8.74
C MET A 308 15.77 -5.38 -7.99
N PRO A 309 15.75 -5.42 -6.64
CA PRO A 309 14.68 -6.06 -5.86
C PRO A 309 13.26 -5.61 -6.22
N ALA A 310 13.07 -4.31 -6.46
CA ALA A 310 11.75 -3.75 -6.81
C ALA A 310 11.23 -4.29 -8.15
N TYR A 311 12.09 -4.36 -9.18
CA TYR A 311 11.70 -4.92 -10.48
C TYR A 311 11.56 -6.44 -10.42
N ASN A 312 12.50 -7.14 -9.75
CA ASN A 312 12.41 -8.58 -9.56
C ASN A 312 11.09 -9.01 -8.93
N ALA A 313 10.63 -8.24 -7.93
CA ALA A 313 9.34 -8.49 -7.27
C ALA A 313 8.14 -8.34 -8.22
N GLN A 314 8.23 -7.54 -9.28
CA GLN A 314 7.17 -7.40 -10.29
C GLN A 314 7.15 -8.55 -11.31
N LEU A 315 8.28 -9.24 -11.50
CA LEU A 315 8.43 -10.23 -12.55
C LEU A 315 8.02 -11.63 -12.15
N ARG A 316 8.05 -11.99 -10.87
CA ARG A 316 7.92 -13.39 -10.42
C ARG A 316 7.47 -13.53 -8.98
N THR A 317 7.05 -14.72 -8.59
CA THR A 317 6.94 -15.12 -7.19
C THR A 317 8.34 -15.05 -6.56
N THR A 318 8.40 -14.53 -5.33
CA THR A 318 9.65 -14.40 -4.58
C THR A 318 9.51 -15.04 -3.21
N CYS A 319 10.51 -15.79 -2.76
CA CYS A 319 10.54 -16.43 -1.45
C CYS A 319 11.84 -16.12 -0.73
N VAL A 320 11.76 -15.81 0.57
CA VAL A 320 12.90 -15.47 1.40
C VAL A 320 12.74 -16.05 2.80
N ALA A 321 13.81 -16.62 3.36
CA ALA A 321 13.83 -17.05 4.76
C ALA A 321 13.83 -15.82 5.68
N THR A 322 12.90 -15.77 6.63
CA THR A 322 12.72 -14.64 7.56
C THR A 322 13.00 -15.01 9.02
N MET A 323 12.88 -16.29 9.38
CA MET A 323 13.15 -16.77 10.73
C MET A 323 13.88 -18.11 10.66
N LEU A 324 14.74 -18.36 11.66
CA LEU A 324 15.50 -19.60 11.82
C LEU A 324 15.63 -19.97 13.30
N GLU A 325 15.25 -21.19 13.64
CA GLU A 325 15.38 -21.77 14.99
C GLU A 325 16.00 -23.15 14.89
N ALA A 326 17.02 -23.45 15.71
CA ALA A 326 17.64 -24.75 15.70
C ALA A 326 18.37 -25.08 16.99
N GLY A 327 18.36 -26.35 17.38
CA GLY A 327 19.05 -26.86 18.56
C GLY A 327 18.38 -26.45 19.88
N HIS A 328 18.88 -27.00 20.99
CA HIS A 328 18.38 -26.72 22.35
C HIS A 328 19.48 -26.68 23.38
N ALA A 329 20.70 -27.20 23.06
CA ALA A 329 21.85 -27.21 23.96
C ALA A 329 23.14 -27.21 23.13
N PHE A 330 24.18 -26.55 23.67
CA PHE A 330 25.45 -26.40 22.96
C PHE A 330 26.28 -27.70 22.82
N ASN A 331 25.96 -28.71 23.61
CA ASN A 331 26.66 -30.03 23.63
C ASN A 331 25.79 -31.19 23.14
N ALA A 332 24.66 -30.89 22.47
CA ALA A 332 23.73 -31.88 21.89
C ALA A 332 23.59 -31.69 20.38
N LEU A 333 23.46 -32.79 19.64
CA LEU A 333 23.04 -32.75 18.26
C LEU A 333 21.58 -32.29 18.21
N PRO A 334 21.19 -31.42 17.25
CA PRO A 334 19.84 -30.85 17.21
C PRO A 334 18.79 -31.88 16.87
N GLN A 335 17.70 -31.94 17.67
CA GLN A 335 16.56 -32.79 17.40
C GLN A 335 15.57 -32.13 16.42
N ARG A 336 15.66 -30.83 16.25
CA ARG A 336 14.84 -30.04 15.34
C ARG A 336 15.61 -28.82 14.82
N ALA A 337 15.42 -28.53 13.54
CA ALA A 337 15.74 -27.25 12.95
C ALA A 337 14.52 -26.79 12.12
N ARG A 338 14.19 -25.52 12.20
CA ARG A 338 13.03 -24.93 11.53
C ARG A 338 13.34 -23.54 10.98
N ALA A 339 12.87 -23.25 9.76
CA ALA A 339 12.88 -21.93 9.21
C ALA A 339 11.46 -21.53 8.78
N THR A 340 11.16 -20.23 8.88
CA THR A 340 10.02 -19.63 8.22
C THR A 340 10.48 -19.01 6.91
N VAL A 341 9.86 -19.45 5.80
CA VAL A 341 10.10 -18.89 4.46
C VAL A 341 8.86 -18.12 4.05
N ASN A 342 9.02 -16.81 3.93
CA ASN A 342 7.97 -15.93 3.43
C ASN A 342 8.01 -15.88 1.90
N CYS A 343 6.88 -16.18 1.27
CA CYS A 343 6.71 -16.05 -0.16
C CYS A 343 5.71 -14.95 -0.49
N ARG A 344 6.04 -14.15 -1.49
CA ARG A 344 5.14 -13.22 -2.15
C ARG A 344 4.77 -13.81 -3.50
N VAL A 345 3.62 -14.45 -3.53
CA VAL A 345 3.14 -15.25 -4.65
C VAL A 345 2.39 -14.38 -5.65
N LEU A 346 2.65 -14.55 -6.94
CA LEU A 346 1.94 -13.83 -8.00
C LEU A 346 0.43 -14.09 -7.95
N PRO A 347 -0.41 -13.10 -8.27
CA PRO A 347 -1.84 -13.30 -8.39
C PRO A 347 -2.12 -14.35 -9.48
N GLY A 348 -2.96 -15.31 -9.15
CA GLY A 348 -3.30 -16.40 -10.07
C GLY A 348 -2.44 -17.66 -9.93
N GLU A 349 -1.29 -17.61 -9.26
CA GLU A 349 -0.45 -18.80 -9.05
C GLU A 349 -0.97 -19.62 -7.84
N PRO A 350 -1.21 -20.94 -8.00
CA PRO A 350 -1.65 -21.79 -6.90
C PRO A 350 -0.55 -21.96 -5.83
N VAL A 351 -0.92 -21.86 -4.56
CA VAL A 351 0.00 -22.03 -3.41
C VAL A 351 0.63 -23.42 -3.41
N GLU A 352 -0.13 -24.43 -3.84
CA GLU A 352 0.30 -25.81 -3.94
C GLU A 352 1.43 -25.98 -4.98
N GLU A 353 1.40 -25.25 -6.09
CA GLU A 353 2.47 -25.28 -7.10
C GLU A 353 3.74 -24.58 -6.58
N VAL A 354 3.59 -23.49 -5.81
CA VAL A 354 4.72 -22.87 -5.12
C VAL A 354 5.32 -23.85 -4.12
N GLN A 355 4.52 -24.54 -3.30
CA GLN A 355 4.98 -25.56 -2.37
C GLN A 355 5.75 -26.69 -3.07
N LYS A 356 5.22 -27.24 -4.15
CA LYS A 356 5.89 -28.27 -4.95
C LYS A 356 7.25 -27.79 -5.48
N THR A 357 7.30 -26.54 -5.90
CA THR A 357 8.56 -25.93 -6.37
C THR A 357 9.55 -25.79 -5.23
N LEU A 358 9.12 -25.35 -4.05
CA LEU A 358 9.97 -25.24 -2.87
C LEU A 358 10.53 -26.61 -2.43
N VAL A 359 9.68 -27.67 -2.41
CA VAL A 359 10.13 -29.04 -2.13
C VAL A 359 11.21 -29.48 -3.12
N ARG A 360 10.99 -29.26 -4.42
CA ARG A 360 11.96 -29.59 -5.47
C ARG A 360 13.27 -28.82 -5.31
N VAL A 361 13.21 -27.52 -4.96
CA VAL A 361 14.39 -26.66 -4.79
C VAL A 361 15.18 -27.05 -3.55
N VAL A 362 14.49 -27.41 -2.46
CA VAL A 362 15.13 -27.91 -1.23
C VAL A 362 15.89 -29.22 -1.49
N ASP A 363 15.37 -30.09 -2.38
CA ASP A 363 16.01 -31.33 -2.82
C ASP A 363 16.58 -32.18 -1.66
N ASP A 364 15.76 -32.35 -0.61
CA ASP A 364 16.09 -33.12 0.59
C ASP A 364 14.80 -33.59 1.26
N ASP A 365 14.56 -34.89 1.25
CA ASP A 365 13.33 -35.53 1.77
C ASP A 365 13.23 -35.47 3.31
N ARG A 366 14.31 -35.11 4.01
CA ARG A 366 14.30 -34.83 5.45
C ARG A 366 13.70 -33.50 5.78
N VAL A 367 13.62 -32.56 4.83
CA VAL A 367 13.05 -31.23 5.03
C VAL A 367 11.58 -31.24 4.64
N SER A 368 10.70 -31.18 5.62
CA SER A 368 9.27 -30.98 5.36
C SER A 368 9.00 -29.52 5.04
N VAL A 369 8.26 -29.27 3.95
CA VAL A 369 7.83 -27.92 3.52
C VAL A 369 6.31 -27.86 3.62
N THR A 370 5.78 -27.08 4.56
CA THR A 370 4.33 -27.00 4.81
C THR A 370 3.87 -25.53 4.87
N PRO A 371 2.74 -25.18 4.26
CA PRO A 371 2.16 -23.84 4.46
C PRO A 371 1.74 -23.69 5.92
N MET A 372 1.96 -22.52 6.51
CA MET A 372 1.67 -22.30 7.94
C MET A 372 0.20 -22.03 8.22
N TRP A 373 -0.54 -21.50 7.23
CA TRP A 373 -1.99 -21.27 7.29
C TRP A 373 -2.59 -21.20 5.89
N THR A 374 -3.92 -21.23 5.82
CA THR A 374 -4.65 -21.15 4.56
C THR A 374 -4.66 -19.72 4.05
N HIS A 375 -4.31 -19.54 2.80
CA HIS A 375 -4.25 -18.23 2.15
C HIS A 375 -5.39 -18.07 1.15
N VAL A 376 -5.92 -16.85 1.08
CA VAL A 376 -6.97 -16.50 0.14
C VAL A 376 -6.34 -16.19 -1.22
N TYR A 377 -6.82 -16.88 -2.27
CA TYR A 377 -6.44 -16.59 -3.65
C TYR A 377 -6.98 -15.20 -4.05
N SER A 378 -6.20 -14.39 -4.76
CA SER A 378 -6.67 -13.10 -5.28
C SER A 378 -6.45 -13.04 -6.79
N LYS A 379 -7.54 -12.83 -7.54
CA LYS A 379 -7.48 -12.55 -8.97
C LYS A 379 -7.16 -11.07 -9.18
N PRO A 380 -6.45 -10.69 -10.26
CA PRO A 380 -6.38 -9.30 -10.67
C PRO A 380 -7.77 -8.73 -10.98
N SER A 381 -7.97 -7.44 -10.69
CA SER A 381 -9.08 -6.69 -11.27
C SER A 381 -8.81 -6.47 -12.77
N PRO A 382 -9.82 -6.54 -13.64
CA PRO A 382 -9.63 -6.22 -15.07
C PRO A 382 -9.20 -4.75 -15.22
N LEU A 383 -8.43 -4.43 -16.26
CA LEU A 383 -8.11 -3.04 -16.60
C LEU A 383 -9.37 -2.36 -17.15
N SER A 384 -10.20 -1.82 -16.25
CA SER A 384 -11.44 -1.14 -16.63
C SER A 384 -11.15 0.16 -17.39
N PRO A 385 -11.63 0.29 -18.65
CA PRO A 385 -11.48 1.55 -19.39
C PRO A 385 -12.23 2.73 -18.74
N GLU A 386 -13.31 2.48 -18.01
CA GLU A 386 -14.05 3.51 -17.26
C GLU A 386 -13.17 4.06 -16.14
N VAL A 387 -12.64 3.18 -15.30
CA VAL A 387 -11.78 3.56 -14.16
C VAL A 387 -10.50 4.22 -14.65
N ALA A 388 -9.83 3.64 -15.66
CA ALA A 388 -8.60 4.19 -16.21
C ALA A 388 -8.80 5.61 -16.76
N ARG A 389 -9.81 5.83 -17.59
CA ARG A 389 -10.12 7.17 -18.15
C ARG A 389 -10.48 8.19 -17.06
N ALA A 390 -11.23 7.77 -16.03
CA ALA A 390 -11.57 8.67 -14.92
C ALA A 390 -10.30 9.12 -14.18
N LEU A 391 -9.38 8.17 -13.89
CA LEU A 391 -8.11 8.50 -13.27
C LEU A 391 -7.25 9.40 -14.19
N GLU A 392 -7.13 9.07 -15.47
CA GLU A 392 -6.38 9.86 -16.45
C GLU A 392 -6.89 11.31 -16.50
N THR A 393 -8.24 11.48 -16.56
CA THR A 393 -8.88 12.79 -16.58
C THR A 393 -8.54 13.60 -15.33
N VAL A 394 -8.75 13.02 -14.15
CA VAL A 394 -8.52 13.74 -12.88
C VAL A 394 -7.03 13.92 -12.61
N THR A 395 -6.19 12.94 -12.98
CA THR A 395 -4.72 13.09 -12.87
C THR A 395 -4.22 14.30 -13.67
N ALA A 396 -4.74 14.50 -14.89
CA ALA A 396 -4.35 15.63 -15.72
C ALA A 396 -4.75 16.99 -15.14
N GLU A 397 -5.80 17.06 -14.31
CA GLU A 397 -6.20 18.28 -13.59
C GLU A 397 -5.19 18.66 -12.50
N PHE A 398 -4.66 17.67 -11.75
CA PHE A 398 -3.80 17.90 -10.58
C PHE A 398 -2.30 17.82 -10.90
N TRP A 399 -1.95 16.91 -11.80
CA TRP A 399 -0.56 16.64 -12.21
C TRP A 399 -0.46 16.53 -13.73
N PRO A 400 -0.51 17.66 -14.46
CA PRO A 400 -0.49 17.66 -15.92
C PRO A 400 0.74 16.96 -16.49
N GLY A 401 0.52 16.10 -17.48
CA GLY A 401 1.59 15.46 -18.26
C GLY A 401 2.15 14.17 -17.66
N ILE A 402 1.70 13.72 -16.47
CA ILE A 402 2.11 12.42 -15.96
C ILE A 402 1.15 11.31 -16.42
N PRO A 403 1.65 10.10 -16.69
CA PRO A 403 0.80 8.97 -17.04
C PRO A 403 0.13 8.33 -15.82
N VAL A 404 -1.04 7.70 -16.04
CA VAL A 404 -1.61 6.70 -15.14
C VAL A 404 -1.08 5.33 -15.53
N ILE A 405 -0.48 4.62 -14.57
CA ILE A 405 0.18 3.32 -14.80
C ILE A 405 -0.50 2.23 -13.96
N PRO A 406 -1.04 1.17 -14.58
CA PRO A 406 -1.49 0.00 -13.84
C PRO A 406 -0.33 -0.66 -13.10
N THR A 407 -0.54 -0.99 -11.82
CA THR A 407 0.51 -1.58 -10.96
C THR A 407 0.02 -2.82 -10.23
N MET A 408 0.96 -3.69 -9.92
CA MET A 408 0.75 -4.79 -9.00
C MET A 408 1.41 -4.45 -7.65
N GLY A 409 0.63 -4.39 -6.58
CA GLY A 409 1.18 -4.27 -5.23
C GLY A 409 2.06 -5.48 -4.89
N THR A 410 3.22 -5.23 -4.30
CA THR A 410 4.10 -6.30 -3.78
C THR A 410 3.73 -6.70 -2.35
N GLY A 411 2.97 -5.85 -1.65
CA GLY A 411 2.26 -6.12 -0.42
C GLY A 411 0.95 -6.87 -0.67
N ALA A 412 0.05 -6.83 0.30
CA ALA A 412 -1.32 -7.31 0.19
C ALA A 412 -2.24 -6.27 0.83
N THR A 413 -3.48 -6.20 0.38
CA THR A 413 -4.53 -5.35 0.94
C THR A 413 -5.84 -6.13 1.04
N ASP A 414 -6.80 -5.61 1.76
CA ASP A 414 -8.14 -6.18 1.84
C ASP A 414 -8.92 -6.16 0.51
N GLY A 415 -8.41 -5.45 -0.50
CA GLY A 415 -8.89 -5.53 -1.88
C GLY A 415 -8.91 -6.96 -2.44
N SER A 416 -8.04 -7.84 -1.94
CA SER A 416 -8.01 -9.27 -2.32
C SER A 416 -9.32 -9.99 -1.99
N PHE A 417 -9.91 -9.71 -0.84
CA PHE A 417 -11.17 -10.34 -0.41
C PHE A 417 -12.35 -9.86 -1.25
N LEU A 418 -12.41 -8.57 -1.59
CA LEU A 418 -13.44 -8.03 -2.48
C LEU A 418 -13.35 -8.63 -3.88
N ARG A 419 -12.13 -8.72 -4.46
CA ARG A 419 -11.93 -9.37 -5.78
C ARG A 419 -12.38 -10.83 -5.78
N ASN A 420 -12.10 -11.57 -4.71
CA ASN A 420 -12.59 -12.95 -4.56
C ASN A 420 -14.10 -13.04 -4.42
N ALA A 421 -14.70 -12.04 -3.78
CA ALA A 421 -16.16 -11.93 -3.67
C ALA A 421 -16.82 -11.40 -4.96
N GLY A 422 -16.05 -11.16 -6.04
CA GLY A 422 -16.55 -10.74 -7.35
C GLY A 422 -16.72 -9.22 -7.50
N ILE A 423 -16.15 -8.42 -6.58
CA ILE A 423 -16.08 -6.95 -6.71
C ILE A 423 -14.67 -6.57 -7.15
N PRO A 424 -14.44 -6.14 -8.40
CA PRO A 424 -13.18 -5.57 -8.83
C PRO A 424 -12.76 -4.43 -7.91
N THR A 425 -11.51 -4.41 -7.48
CA THR A 425 -11.00 -3.39 -6.56
C THR A 425 -9.77 -2.72 -7.15
N TYR A 426 -9.76 -1.41 -7.11
CA TYR A 426 -8.73 -0.54 -7.68
C TYR A 426 -8.12 0.31 -6.59
N GLY A 427 -6.79 0.18 -6.40
CA GLY A 427 -6.05 1.00 -5.45
C GLY A 427 -5.68 2.34 -6.08
N THR A 428 -6.14 3.42 -5.45
CA THR A 428 -5.77 4.81 -5.78
C THR A 428 -6.05 5.72 -4.60
N SER A 429 -5.00 6.23 -3.97
CA SER A 429 -5.15 7.08 -2.78
C SER A 429 -5.17 8.58 -3.10
N GLY A 430 -4.62 8.98 -4.25
CA GLY A 430 -4.37 10.39 -4.54
C GLY A 430 -3.24 11.02 -3.71
N LEU A 431 -2.59 10.27 -2.81
CA LEU A 431 -1.38 10.71 -2.14
C LEU A 431 -0.22 10.79 -3.11
N ALA A 432 0.55 11.88 -2.99
CA ALA A 432 1.80 12.08 -3.72
C ALA A 432 2.98 11.95 -2.74
N ASP A 433 3.75 10.88 -2.88
CA ASP A 433 4.86 10.55 -1.98
C ASP A 433 6.18 10.43 -2.74
N ASP A 434 7.28 10.77 -2.06
CA ASP A 434 8.61 10.55 -2.60
C ASP A 434 8.87 9.04 -2.69
N ILE A 435 9.22 8.57 -3.90
CA ILE A 435 9.46 7.15 -4.16
C ILE A 435 10.66 6.59 -3.38
N ASP A 436 11.54 7.47 -2.89
CA ASP A 436 12.74 7.12 -2.14
C ASP A 436 12.55 7.32 -0.61
N ASP A 437 11.41 7.82 -0.13
CA ASP A 437 11.09 8.05 1.29
C ASP A 437 9.74 7.44 1.69
N THR A 438 9.66 6.12 1.66
CA THR A 438 8.46 5.38 2.10
C THR A 438 8.57 5.05 3.59
N ARG A 439 7.55 5.48 4.38
CA ARG A 439 7.56 5.32 5.85
C ARG A 439 6.35 4.57 6.40
N SER A 440 5.49 4.01 5.55
CA SER A 440 4.42 3.11 6.01
C SER A 440 5.04 1.99 6.83
N HIS A 441 4.43 1.65 7.97
CA HIS A 441 4.90 0.70 8.98
C HIS A 441 6.23 1.09 9.69
N GLY A 442 6.91 2.14 9.24
CA GLY A 442 8.15 2.64 9.82
C GLY A 442 7.91 3.64 10.98
N LYS A 443 9.01 4.08 11.59
CA LYS A 443 8.99 5.18 12.55
C LYS A 443 8.80 6.51 11.82
N ASP A 444 8.21 7.48 12.53
CA ASP A 444 8.02 8.84 12.01
C ASP A 444 7.27 8.85 10.66
N GLU A 445 6.27 7.98 10.53
CA GLU A 445 5.37 7.96 9.37
C GLU A 445 4.79 9.35 9.16
N ARG A 446 4.74 9.79 7.88
CA ARG A 446 4.36 11.15 7.55
C ARG A 446 3.75 11.28 6.17
N VAL A 447 2.94 12.32 6.00
CA VAL A 447 2.34 12.71 4.72
C VAL A 447 2.65 14.18 4.45
N LEU A 448 3.05 14.53 3.23
CA LEU A 448 3.18 15.93 2.80
C LEU A 448 1.84 16.65 2.96
N ILE A 449 1.84 17.83 3.59
CA ILE A 449 0.62 18.63 3.77
C ILE A 449 -0.01 19.00 2.41
N LYS A 450 0.82 19.32 1.42
CA LYS A 450 0.35 19.55 0.05
C LYS A 450 -0.30 18.33 -0.54
N SER A 451 0.31 17.15 -0.36
CA SER A 451 -0.22 15.86 -0.84
C SER A 451 -1.56 15.52 -0.19
N PHE A 452 -1.70 15.77 1.12
CA PHE A 452 -2.99 15.63 1.82
C PHE A 452 -4.08 16.48 1.17
N ASN A 453 -3.81 17.76 0.94
CA ASN A 453 -4.79 18.69 0.39
C ASN A 453 -5.15 18.35 -1.07
N ASP A 454 -4.15 18.04 -1.90
CA ASP A 454 -4.34 17.66 -3.30
C ASP A 454 -5.09 16.32 -3.41
N GLY A 455 -4.71 15.34 -2.59
CA GLY A 455 -5.32 14.02 -2.59
C GLY A 455 -6.79 14.03 -2.13
N GLN A 456 -7.11 14.86 -1.15
CA GLN A 456 -8.50 15.05 -0.72
C GLN A 456 -9.39 15.56 -1.86
N GLU A 457 -8.93 16.57 -2.59
CA GLU A 457 -9.67 17.13 -3.72
C GLU A 457 -9.64 16.20 -4.95
N TYR A 458 -8.51 15.52 -5.18
CA TYR A 458 -8.38 14.50 -6.22
C TYR A 458 -9.44 13.39 -6.05
N LEU A 459 -9.55 12.80 -4.86
CA LEU A 459 -10.53 11.75 -4.58
C LEU A 459 -11.97 12.29 -4.66
N TYR A 460 -12.20 13.53 -4.22
CA TYR A 460 -13.50 14.19 -4.42
C TYR A 460 -13.89 14.26 -5.91
N ARG A 461 -12.97 14.71 -6.76
CA ARG A 461 -13.18 14.83 -8.20
C ARG A 461 -13.33 13.45 -8.85
N LEU A 462 -12.48 12.49 -8.49
CA LEU A 462 -12.51 11.14 -9.04
C LEU A 462 -13.85 10.45 -8.81
N VAL A 463 -14.35 10.48 -7.58
CA VAL A 463 -15.64 9.88 -7.24
C VAL A 463 -16.78 10.56 -8.00
N LYS A 464 -16.75 11.88 -8.17
CA LYS A 464 -17.76 12.59 -8.99
C LYS A 464 -17.72 12.15 -10.46
N VAL A 465 -16.54 12.00 -11.05
CA VAL A 465 -16.41 11.52 -12.44
C VAL A 465 -16.93 10.08 -12.57
N LEU A 466 -16.66 9.22 -11.61
CA LEU A 466 -17.09 7.81 -11.61
C LEU A 466 -18.59 7.64 -11.30
N SER A 467 -19.23 8.62 -10.69
CA SER A 467 -20.64 8.56 -10.26
C SER A 467 -21.54 9.59 -10.93
N SER A 468 -21.08 10.21 -12.02
CA SER A 468 -21.90 11.09 -12.86
C SER A 468 -22.21 10.41 -14.20
N SER A 469 -23.43 10.51 -14.66
CA SER A 469 -23.78 10.17 -16.06
C SER A 469 -22.91 11.00 -16.99
N LYS A 470 -22.36 10.38 -18.03
CA LYS A 470 -21.63 11.12 -19.07
C LYS A 470 -22.55 12.20 -19.62
N GLN A 471 -22.20 13.44 -19.44
CA GLN A 471 -22.69 14.54 -20.29
C GLN A 471 -22.09 14.42 -21.67
#